data_f0ec2783c7aed1a799573e4f1369b852
#
_entry.id   f0ec2783c7aed1a799573e4f1369b852
#
_cell.length_a   1.000
_cell.length_b   1.000
_cell.length_c   1.000
_cell.angle_alpha   90.00
_cell.angle_beta   90.00
_cell.angle_gamma   90.00
#
_symmetry.space_group_name_H-M   'P 1'
#
loop_
_entity.id
_entity.type
_entity.pdbx_description
1 polymer ?
#
loop_
_entity_poly.entity_id
_entity_poly.type
_entity_poly.pdbx_seq_one_letter_code
_entity_poly.pdbx_strand_id
1 'polypeptide(L)'
;MPARVAHPETIVETGWVADNLDTENLRLVEVDVDTTAYDQGHIPGAVGWNWTTQLNDRLTRDILNKEQMQRLLGESGIGRNTTVVLYGDNNNWFATYAFWQMKIYGHRRLKMMNGGRQKWIDEGRPTNTDAADVQRRVYRASNADTSIRATREYVIDTASTRNNIGLVDVRAPAEFSGELLAPANLPQEGSQRGGHIPGAANIPWASAVNAEDGTFKSVEELRSVYGGQGINGDSEVITYCRIGERSSHTWFVLTQILGYHKVRNYDGSWTEYGSI
;
A
#
# COMPACT_ATOMS: atom_id res chain seq x y z
N MET A 1 16.72 -21.99 11.61
CA MET A 1 15.80 -22.03 10.48
C MET A 1 15.68 -20.60 9.95
N PRO A 2 15.61 -20.37 8.63
CA PRO A 2 15.38 -19.04 8.11
C PRO A 2 14.03 -18.51 8.65
N ALA A 3 13.98 -17.22 8.95
CA ALA A 3 12.74 -16.60 9.40
C ALA A 3 11.69 -16.66 8.29
N ARG A 4 10.45 -16.91 8.66
CA ARG A 4 9.34 -17.06 7.70
C ARG A 4 8.51 -15.80 7.65
N VAL A 5 7.96 -15.49 6.47
CA VAL A 5 6.91 -14.49 6.29
C VAL A 5 5.77 -14.80 7.26
N ALA A 6 5.30 -13.78 7.98
CA ALA A 6 4.28 -13.96 9.01
C ALA A 6 2.92 -14.38 8.42
N HIS A 7 2.57 -13.78 7.27
CA HIS A 7 1.33 -14.07 6.54
C HIS A 7 1.65 -14.49 5.08
N PRO A 8 2.21 -15.70 4.87
CA PRO A 8 2.64 -16.14 3.54
C PRO A 8 1.48 -16.24 2.54
N GLU A 9 0.26 -16.38 3.02
CA GLU A 9 -0.94 -16.41 2.19
C GLU A 9 -1.24 -15.07 1.50
N THR A 10 -0.62 -13.99 1.96
CA THR A 10 -0.87 -12.62 1.43
C THR A 10 0.10 -12.19 0.33
N ILE A 11 1.09 -13.01 0.00
CA ILE A 11 2.07 -12.72 -1.05
C ILE A 11 2.05 -13.88 -2.04
N VAL A 12 2.09 -13.57 -3.32
CA VAL A 12 2.21 -14.56 -4.41
C VAL A 12 3.24 -14.10 -5.42
N GLU A 13 3.94 -15.05 -6.00
CA GLU A 13 4.89 -14.80 -7.08
C GLU A 13 4.17 -14.66 -8.42
N THR A 14 4.82 -14.04 -9.39
CA THR A 14 4.31 -13.88 -10.77
C THR A 14 3.96 -15.21 -11.42
N GLY A 15 4.75 -16.27 -11.16
CA GLY A 15 4.46 -17.63 -11.62
C GLY A 15 3.13 -18.16 -11.07
N TRP A 16 2.89 -17.97 -9.77
CA TRP A 16 1.61 -18.38 -9.18
C TRP A 16 0.43 -17.63 -9.84
N VAL A 17 0.60 -16.33 -10.12
CA VAL A 17 -0.45 -15.54 -10.81
C VAL A 17 -0.71 -16.11 -12.20
N ALA A 18 0.35 -16.39 -12.97
CA ALA A 18 0.24 -16.96 -14.31
C ALA A 18 -0.51 -18.31 -14.33
N ASP A 19 -0.24 -19.16 -13.34
CA ASP A 19 -0.88 -20.48 -13.20
C ASP A 19 -2.35 -20.41 -12.73
N ASN A 20 -2.82 -19.23 -12.29
CA ASN A 20 -4.14 -19.04 -11.68
C ASN A 20 -5.02 -18.03 -12.38
N LEU A 21 -4.69 -17.58 -13.60
CA LEU A 21 -5.47 -16.56 -14.34
C LEU A 21 -6.95 -16.96 -14.52
N ASP A 22 -7.20 -18.24 -14.79
CA ASP A 22 -8.54 -18.79 -15.05
C ASP A 22 -9.22 -19.34 -13.78
N THR A 23 -8.64 -19.06 -12.59
CA THR A 23 -9.21 -19.58 -11.33
C THR A 23 -10.53 -18.91 -11.01
N GLU A 24 -11.57 -19.72 -10.83
CA GLU A 24 -12.89 -19.24 -10.41
C GLU A 24 -12.78 -18.47 -9.08
N ASN A 25 -13.54 -17.39 -8.96
CA ASN A 25 -13.54 -16.50 -7.78
C ASN A 25 -12.18 -15.87 -7.44
N LEU A 26 -11.28 -15.73 -8.41
CA LEU A 26 -10.10 -14.91 -8.34
C LEU A 26 -10.32 -13.63 -9.18
N ARG A 27 -9.87 -12.49 -8.68
CA ARG A 27 -9.85 -11.22 -9.40
C ARG A 27 -8.48 -10.58 -9.30
N LEU A 28 -7.87 -10.32 -10.46
CA LEU A 28 -6.68 -9.49 -10.57
C LEU A 28 -7.08 -8.03 -10.62
N VAL A 29 -6.37 -7.18 -9.91
CA VAL A 29 -6.59 -5.74 -9.88
C VAL A 29 -5.26 -5.02 -10.01
N GLU A 30 -5.08 -4.30 -11.10
CA GLU A 30 -3.96 -3.37 -11.27
C GLU A 30 -4.34 -2.04 -10.63
N VAL A 31 -3.48 -1.51 -9.78
CA VAL A 31 -3.76 -0.27 -9.04
C VAL A 31 -2.59 0.68 -9.21
N ASP A 32 -2.82 1.78 -9.90
CA ASP A 32 -1.82 2.79 -10.20
C ASP A 32 -2.34 4.21 -9.91
N VAL A 33 -1.47 5.20 -10.05
CA VAL A 33 -1.86 6.61 -9.86
C VAL A 33 -3.00 7.00 -10.81
N ASP A 34 -2.95 6.49 -12.03
CA ASP A 34 -4.00 6.54 -13.06
C ASP A 34 -4.00 5.23 -13.86
N THR A 35 -4.85 5.10 -14.87
CA THR A 35 -4.95 3.87 -15.67
C THR A 35 -4.13 3.88 -16.97
N THR A 36 -3.20 4.81 -17.12
CA THR A 36 -2.44 4.96 -18.38
C THR A 36 -1.64 3.70 -18.71
N ALA A 37 -0.94 3.13 -17.71
CA ALA A 37 -0.16 1.91 -17.90
C ALA A 37 -1.05 0.70 -18.15
N TYR A 38 -2.15 0.58 -17.42
CA TYR A 38 -3.17 -0.46 -17.62
C TYR A 38 -3.73 -0.45 -19.05
N ASP A 39 -4.10 0.74 -19.56
CA ASP A 39 -4.68 0.91 -20.89
C ASP A 39 -3.69 0.53 -22.02
N GLN A 40 -2.38 0.65 -21.77
CA GLN A 40 -1.34 0.24 -22.72
C GLN A 40 -1.05 -1.27 -22.70
N GLY A 41 -1.46 -1.96 -21.65
CA GLY A 41 -1.32 -3.41 -21.52
C GLY A 41 -1.26 -3.84 -20.05
N HIS A 42 -2.10 -4.79 -19.70
CA HIS A 42 -2.26 -5.33 -18.34
C HIS A 42 -2.27 -6.85 -18.35
N ILE A 43 -2.18 -7.47 -17.18
CA ILE A 43 -2.31 -8.93 -17.05
C ILE A 43 -3.70 -9.35 -17.53
N PRO A 44 -3.82 -10.38 -18.40
CA PRO A 44 -5.12 -10.81 -18.94
C PRO A 44 -6.17 -11.01 -17.84
N GLY A 45 -7.35 -10.42 -18.04
CA GLY A 45 -8.47 -10.50 -17.10
C GLY A 45 -8.38 -9.59 -15.86
N ALA A 46 -7.31 -8.80 -15.72
CA ALA A 46 -7.22 -7.80 -14.66
C ALA A 46 -8.18 -6.63 -14.89
N VAL A 47 -8.69 -6.04 -13.80
CA VAL A 47 -9.36 -4.75 -13.79
C VAL A 47 -8.40 -3.66 -13.34
N GLY A 48 -8.46 -2.48 -13.96
CA GLY A 48 -7.65 -1.33 -13.59
C GLY A 48 -8.37 -0.44 -12.57
N TRP A 49 -7.68 -0.05 -11.49
CA TRP A 49 -8.15 0.96 -10.57
C TRP A 49 -7.26 2.19 -10.62
N ASN A 50 -7.88 3.33 -10.77
CA ASN A 50 -7.25 4.64 -10.71
C ASN A 50 -7.24 5.11 -9.24
N TRP A 51 -6.05 5.20 -8.63
CA TRP A 51 -5.91 5.62 -7.25
C TRP A 51 -6.46 7.04 -7.02
N THR A 52 -6.16 7.95 -7.94
CA THR A 52 -6.54 9.37 -7.81
C THR A 52 -8.06 9.57 -7.77
N THR A 53 -8.81 8.79 -8.55
CA THR A 53 -10.25 9.02 -8.75
C THR A 53 -11.15 7.96 -8.12
N GLN A 54 -10.62 6.78 -7.80
CA GLN A 54 -11.42 5.66 -7.30
C GLN A 54 -11.06 5.22 -5.88
N LEU A 55 -9.87 5.57 -5.37
CA LEU A 55 -9.44 5.16 -4.02
C LEU A 55 -9.35 6.32 -3.02
N ASN A 56 -9.67 7.52 -3.44
CA ASN A 56 -9.71 8.71 -2.59
C ASN A 56 -11.01 9.48 -2.82
N ASP A 57 -11.51 10.10 -1.77
CA ASP A 57 -12.53 11.14 -1.91
C ASP A 57 -11.90 12.38 -2.56
N ARG A 58 -12.45 12.81 -3.70
CA ARG A 58 -11.86 13.87 -4.53
C ARG A 58 -11.94 15.27 -3.89
N LEU A 59 -12.81 15.46 -2.92
CA LEU A 59 -13.01 16.76 -2.27
C LEU A 59 -12.19 16.88 -0.99
N THR A 60 -12.22 15.83 -0.16
CA THR A 60 -11.60 15.83 1.16
C THR A 60 -10.26 15.11 1.20
N ARG A 61 -9.92 14.36 0.13
CA ARG A 61 -8.76 13.43 0.07
C ARG A 61 -8.78 12.37 1.16
N ASP A 62 -9.94 12.09 1.72
CA ASP A 62 -10.12 10.99 2.65
C ASP A 62 -10.16 9.65 1.91
N ILE A 63 -9.95 8.55 2.63
CA ILE A 63 -10.17 7.21 2.10
C ILE A 63 -11.65 7.03 1.72
N LEU A 64 -11.92 6.03 0.89
CA LEU A 64 -13.31 5.69 0.56
C LEU A 64 -14.11 5.41 1.84
N ASN A 65 -15.35 5.89 1.86
CA ASN A 65 -16.30 5.43 2.86
C ASN A 65 -16.81 4.01 2.52
N LYS A 66 -17.60 3.43 3.43
CA LYS A 66 -18.09 2.05 3.30
C LYS A 66 -18.89 1.82 2.02
N GLU A 67 -19.76 2.75 1.68
CA GLU A 67 -20.64 2.69 0.50
C GLU A 67 -19.85 2.80 -0.80
N GLN A 68 -18.87 3.69 -0.83
CA GLN A 68 -17.96 3.85 -1.97
C GLN A 68 -17.11 2.58 -2.17
N MET A 69 -16.55 2.01 -1.10
CA MET A 69 -15.81 0.76 -1.16
C MET A 69 -16.70 -0.40 -1.65
N GLN A 70 -17.92 -0.52 -1.13
CA GLN A 70 -18.87 -1.56 -1.58
C GLN A 70 -19.18 -1.44 -3.08
N ARG A 71 -19.34 -0.21 -3.57
CA ARG A 71 -19.61 0.06 -4.98
C ARG A 71 -18.41 -0.34 -5.84
N LEU A 72 -17.21 0.14 -5.51
CA LEU A 72 -15.99 -0.16 -6.26
C LEU A 72 -15.75 -1.68 -6.37
N LEU A 73 -15.83 -2.39 -5.25
CA LEU A 73 -15.64 -3.83 -5.22
C LEU A 73 -16.71 -4.56 -6.01
N GLY A 74 -17.98 -4.19 -5.84
CA GLY A 74 -19.10 -4.79 -6.57
C GLY A 74 -19.01 -4.58 -8.08
N GLU A 75 -18.66 -3.39 -8.52
CA GLU A 75 -18.45 -3.03 -9.93
C GLU A 75 -17.26 -3.76 -10.55
N SER A 76 -16.23 -4.08 -9.74
CA SER A 76 -15.07 -4.89 -10.13
C SER A 76 -15.34 -6.40 -10.10
N GLY A 77 -16.58 -6.84 -9.87
CA GLY A 77 -16.94 -8.25 -9.80
C GLY A 77 -16.43 -8.96 -8.52
N ILE A 78 -16.08 -8.21 -7.49
CA ILE A 78 -15.54 -8.72 -6.23
C ILE A 78 -16.68 -8.93 -5.22
N GLY A 79 -16.85 -10.16 -4.77
CA GLY A 79 -17.70 -10.54 -3.64
C GLY A 79 -16.88 -10.83 -2.40
N ARG A 80 -17.54 -11.09 -1.25
CA ARG A 80 -16.86 -11.37 0.04
C ARG A 80 -15.89 -12.56 -0.01
N ASN A 81 -16.16 -13.52 -0.88
CA ASN A 81 -15.37 -14.76 -1.00
C ASN A 81 -14.40 -14.72 -2.19
N THR A 82 -14.36 -13.63 -2.95
CA THR A 82 -13.41 -13.48 -4.05
C THR A 82 -12.00 -13.34 -3.50
N THR A 83 -11.06 -14.11 -4.01
CA THR A 83 -9.64 -13.87 -3.79
C THR A 83 -9.20 -12.74 -4.70
N VAL A 84 -8.67 -11.66 -4.12
CA VAL A 84 -8.19 -10.50 -4.86
C VAL A 84 -6.67 -10.51 -4.85
N VAL A 85 -6.07 -10.46 -6.03
CA VAL A 85 -4.64 -10.27 -6.20
C VAL A 85 -4.41 -8.85 -6.69
N LEU A 86 -3.72 -8.06 -5.90
CA LEU A 86 -3.39 -6.69 -6.18
C LEU A 86 -1.97 -6.60 -6.73
N TYR A 87 -1.77 -5.76 -7.73
CA TYR A 87 -0.46 -5.41 -8.28
C TYR A 87 -0.51 -4.03 -8.90
N GLY A 88 0.62 -3.45 -9.24
CA GLY A 88 0.69 -2.16 -9.92
C GLY A 88 2.12 -1.73 -10.21
N ASP A 89 2.25 -0.53 -10.71
CA ASP A 89 3.52 0.16 -10.93
C ASP A 89 4.14 0.65 -9.61
N ASN A 90 5.30 1.33 -9.73
CA ASN A 90 5.97 1.97 -8.59
C ASN A 90 6.18 1.01 -7.41
N ASN A 91 6.58 -0.23 -7.68
CA ASN A 91 6.77 -1.27 -6.66
C ASN A 91 5.52 -1.49 -5.80
N ASN A 92 4.34 -1.52 -6.42
CA ASN A 92 3.08 -1.78 -5.73
C ASN A 92 2.63 -0.69 -4.72
N TRP A 93 3.10 0.56 -4.79
CA TRP A 93 2.69 1.58 -3.82
C TRP A 93 1.16 1.73 -3.74
N PHE A 94 0.52 1.87 -4.89
CA PHE A 94 -0.93 2.06 -4.96
C PHE A 94 -1.69 0.77 -4.70
N ALA A 95 -1.12 -0.37 -5.09
CA ALA A 95 -1.67 -1.69 -4.79
C ALA A 95 -1.67 -1.97 -3.28
N THR A 96 -0.60 -1.61 -2.55
CA THR A 96 -0.57 -1.74 -1.09
C THR A 96 -1.54 -0.77 -0.40
N TYR A 97 -1.78 0.40 -0.97
CA TYR A 97 -2.81 1.32 -0.49
C TYR A 97 -4.22 0.74 -0.64
N ALA A 98 -4.52 0.12 -1.78
CA ALA A 98 -5.78 -0.59 -1.99
C ALA A 98 -5.92 -1.78 -1.01
N PHE A 99 -4.84 -2.55 -0.82
CA PHE A 99 -4.80 -3.66 0.14
C PHE A 99 -5.15 -3.18 1.55
N TRP A 100 -4.52 -2.10 2.01
CA TRP A 100 -4.77 -1.50 3.31
C TRP A 100 -6.22 -1.00 3.46
N GLN A 101 -6.78 -0.28 2.47
CA GLN A 101 -8.18 0.14 2.51
C GLN A 101 -9.15 -1.05 2.54
N MET A 102 -8.89 -2.09 1.75
CA MET A 102 -9.72 -3.30 1.75
C MET A 102 -9.66 -4.03 3.10
N LYS A 103 -8.51 -4.00 3.79
CA LYS A 103 -8.38 -4.52 5.16
C LYS A 103 -9.22 -3.70 6.15
N ILE A 104 -9.24 -2.38 6.05
CA ILE A 104 -10.11 -1.51 6.87
C ILE A 104 -11.58 -1.99 6.80
N TYR A 105 -12.06 -2.35 5.61
CA TYR A 105 -13.43 -2.80 5.37
C TYR A 105 -13.62 -4.32 5.46
N GLY A 106 -12.61 -5.02 5.98
CA GLY A 106 -12.70 -6.43 6.38
C GLY A 106 -12.69 -7.44 5.23
N HIS A 107 -12.12 -7.10 4.06
CA HIS A 107 -11.86 -8.11 3.03
C HIS A 107 -10.67 -8.98 3.46
N ARG A 108 -10.89 -10.31 3.46
CA ARG A 108 -9.92 -11.26 4.06
C ARG A 108 -9.03 -11.95 3.04
N ARG A 109 -9.53 -12.18 1.82
CA ARG A 109 -8.83 -12.94 0.78
C ARG A 109 -8.04 -12.02 -0.14
N LEU A 110 -7.01 -11.40 0.43
CA LEU A 110 -6.13 -10.46 -0.26
C LEU A 110 -4.75 -11.07 -0.48
N LYS A 111 -4.22 -10.85 -1.66
CA LYS A 111 -2.87 -11.20 -2.05
C LYS A 111 -2.22 -10.01 -2.75
N MET A 112 -0.92 -9.91 -2.60
CA MET A 112 -0.06 -8.95 -3.30
C MET A 112 0.86 -9.74 -4.24
N MET A 113 0.92 -9.37 -5.51
CA MET A 113 1.89 -9.95 -6.43
C MET A 113 3.28 -9.35 -6.16
N ASN A 114 4.24 -10.19 -5.79
CA ASN A 114 5.61 -9.79 -5.46
C ASN A 114 6.33 -9.25 -6.69
N GLY A 115 6.94 -8.07 -6.59
CA GLY A 115 7.64 -7.39 -7.68
C GLY A 115 6.74 -6.56 -8.61
N GLY A 116 5.41 -6.66 -8.46
CA GLY A 116 4.45 -5.80 -9.18
C GLY A 116 4.44 -5.96 -10.70
N ARG A 117 3.90 -4.94 -11.38
CA ARG A 117 3.74 -4.92 -12.84
C ARG A 117 5.08 -5.05 -13.58
N GLN A 118 6.12 -4.36 -13.13
CA GLN A 118 7.41 -4.35 -13.83
C GLN A 118 8.02 -5.76 -13.91
N LYS A 119 8.03 -6.49 -12.79
CA LYS A 119 8.55 -7.87 -12.76
C LYS A 119 7.79 -8.79 -13.73
N TRP A 120 6.45 -8.65 -13.82
CA TRP A 120 5.66 -9.42 -14.78
C TRP A 120 6.12 -9.18 -16.22
N ILE A 121 6.35 -7.91 -16.58
CA ILE A 121 6.81 -7.51 -17.91
C ILE A 121 8.25 -8.01 -18.17
N ASP A 122 9.17 -7.82 -17.22
CA ASP A 122 10.59 -8.21 -17.34
C ASP A 122 10.76 -9.72 -17.51
N GLU A 123 9.84 -10.52 -16.94
CA GLU A 123 9.77 -11.96 -17.16
C GLU A 123 9.18 -12.36 -18.52
N GLY A 124 8.81 -11.39 -19.37
CA GLY A 124 8.21 -11.63 -20.69
C GLY A 124 6.83 -12.29 -20.62
N ARG A 125 6.10 -12.12 -19.53
CA ARG A 125 4.78 -12.69 -19.36
C ARG A 125 3.72 -11.94 -20.17
N PRO A 126 2.61 -12.62 -20.55
CA PRO A 126 1.62 -12.04 -21.46
C PRO A 126 0.89 -10.85 -20.86
N THR A 127 0.69 -9.82 -21.67
CA THR A 127 -0.21 -8.70 -21.40
C THR A 127 -1.16 -8.53 -22.59
N ASN A 128 -2.33 -7.95 -22.36
CA ASN A 128 -3.26 -7.53 -23.41
C ASN A 128 -3.93 -6.20 -23.02
N THR A 129 -4.76 -5.69 -23.93
CA THR A 129 -5.57 -4.48 -23.74
C THR A 129 -7.07 -4.79 -23.70
N ASP A 130 -7.44 -6.06 -23.57
CA ASP A 130 -8.82 -6.50 -23.58
C ASP A 130 -9.49 -6.11 -22.25
N ALA A 131 -10.66 -5.52 -22.33
CA ALA A 131 -11.45 -5.23 -21.13
C ALA A 131 -11.79 -6.53 -20.38
N ALA A 132 -11.57 -6.54 -19.08
CA ALA A 132 -11.92 -7.68 -18.26
C ALA A 132 -13.42 -7.97 -18.32
N ASP A 133 -13.80 -9.23 -18.49
CA ASP A 133 -15.20 -9.66 -18.34
C ASP A 133 -15.58 -9.60 -16.85
N VAL A 134 -16.39 -8.59 -16.51
CA VAL A 134 -16.76 -8.33 -15.13
C VAL A 134 -18.26 -8.51 -14.93
N GLN A 135 -18.65 -9.53 -14.24
CA GLN A 135 -19.99 -9.67 -13.72
C GLN A 135 -20.12 -8.94 -12.38
N ARG A 136 -20.92 -7.87 -12.34
CA ARG A 136 -21.16 -7.10 -11.11
C ARG A 136 -21.65 -8.01 -9.98
N ARG A 137 -21.14 -7.76 -8.77
CA ARG A 137 -21.53 -8.49 -7.55
C ARG A 137 -21.98 -7.53 -6.47
N VAL A 138 -22.80 -8.02 -5.54
CA VAL A 138 -23.12 -7.29 -4.33
C VAL A 138 -22.00 -7.53 -3.32
N TYR A 139 -21.29 -6.46 -2.95
CA TYR A 139 -20.31 -6.51 -1.86
C TYR A 139 -20.89 -5.92 -0.58
N ARG A 140 -20.71 -6.59 0.56
CA ARG A 140 -21.11 -6.09 1.88
C ARG A 140 -19.87 -5.93 2.74
N ALA A 141 -19.41 -4.69 2.89
CA ALA A 141 -18.27 -4.34 3.73
C ALA A 141 -18.60 -4.48 5.22
N SER A 142 -17.60 -4.81 6.02
CA SER A 142 -17.66 -4.65 7.47
C SER A 142 -17.69 -3.17 7.85
N ASN A 143 -17.96 -2.85 9.10
CA ASN A 143 -17.66 -1.53 9.61
C ASN A 143 -16.15 -1.30 9.57
N ALA A 144 -15.74 -0.07 9.39
CA ALA A 144 -14.33 0.27 9.26
C ALA A 144 -13.56 -0.10 10.53
N ASP A 145 -12.47 -0.84 10.35
CA ASP A 145 -11.46 -1.05 11.38
C ASP A 145 -10.48 0.13 11.35
N THR A 146 -10.69 1.08 12.25
CA THR A 146 -9.83 2.26 12.37
C THR A 146 -8.55 2.00 13.15
N SER A 147 -8.35 0.80 13.69
CA SER A 147 -7.16 0.46 14.48
C SER A 147 -5.88 0.41 13.63
N ILE A 148 -6.01 0.25 12.32
CA ILE A 148 -4.88 0.21 11.37
C ILE A 148 -4.67 1.53 10.62
N ARG A 149 -5.42 2.60 10.98
CA ARG A 149 -5.28 3.96 10.46
C ARG A 149 -4.91 4.92 11.58
N ALA A 150 -4.00 5.86 11.33
CA ALA A 150 -3.76 7.01 12.17
C ALA A 150 -4.38 8.26 11.54
N THR A 151 -5.08 9.06 12.34
CA THR A 151 -5.54 10.39 11.93
C THR A 151 -4.52 11.45 12.32
N ARG A 152 -4.65 12.64 11.77
CA ARG A 152 -3.80 13.80 12.14
C ARG A 152 -3.80 14.06 13.65
N GLU A 153 -4.98 14.08 14.26
CA GLU A 153 -5.14 14.32 15.69
C GLU A 153 -4.41 13.26 16.52
N TYR A 154 -4.53 11.99 16.11
CA TYR A 154 -3.83 10.89 16.74
C TYR A 154 -2.30 11.04 16.65
N VAL A 155 -1.79 11.46 15.49
CA VAL A 155 -0.36 11.67 15.27
C VAL A 155 0.16 12.86 16.07
N ILE A 156 -0.55 13.98 16.12
CA ILE A 156 -0.19 15.17 16.91
C ILE A 156 -0.13 14.81 18.40
N ASP A 157 -1.17 14.17 18.93
CA ASP A 157 -1.19 13.73 20.34
C ASP A 157 -0.03 12.77 20.63
N THR A 158 0.20 11.81 19.74
CA THR A 158 1.27 10.82 19.89
C THR A 158 2.66 11.46 19.86
N ALA A 159 2.96 12.33 18.90
CA ALA A 159 4.25 12.99 18.80
C ALA A 159 4.55 13.90 19.98
N SER A 160 3.51 14.46 20.63
CA SER A 160 3.66 15.36 21.78
C SER A 160 3.71 14.67 23.14
N THR A 161 3.15 13.45 23.28
CA THR A 161 2.89 12.86 24.61
C THR A 161 3.49 11.48 24.84
N ARG A 162 3.86 10.73 23.79
CA ARG A 162 4.23 9.32 23.89
C ARG A 162 5.65 9.02 23.40
N ASN A 163 6.50 8.57 24.30
CA ASN A 163 7.90 8.23 24.00
C ASN A 163 8.12 6.78 23.51
N ASN A 164 7.06 5.97 23.40
CA ASN A 164 7.15 4.54 23.08
C ASN A 164 6.42 4.13 21.80
N ILE A 165 6.18 5.06 20.90
CA ILE A 165 5.61 4.80 19.58
C ILE A 165 6.68 5.04 18.52
N GLY A 166 6.86 4.08 17.62
CA GLY A 166 7.74 4.25 16.47
C GLY A 166 7.05 5.09 15.38
N LEU A 167 7.59 6.26 15.11
CA LEU A 167 7.19 7.03 13.93
C LEU A 167 8.18 6.75 12.79
N VAL A 168 7.69 6.29 11.64
CA VAL A 168 8.51 5.93 10.49
C VAL A 168 8.15 6.81 9.30
N ASP A 169 9.06 7.71 8.96
CA ASP A 169 9.01 8.47 7.70
C ASP A 169 9.68 7.65 6.59
N VAL A 170 8.88 7.25 5.61
CA VAL A 170 9.35 6.39 4.53
C VAL A 170 9.78 7.14 3.28
N ARG A 171 9.81 8.48 3.34
CA ARG A 171 10.24 9.36 2.25
C ARG A 171 11.76 9.30 2.04
N ALA A 172 12.21 9.89 0.93
CA ALA A 172 13.64 10.04 0.68
C ALA A 172 14.30 10.94 1.75
N PRO A 173 15.60 10.75 2.05
CA PRO A 173 16.32 11.58 3.02
C PRO A 173 16.21 13.09 2.78
N ALA A 174 16.21 13.53 1.52
CA ALA A 174 16.07 14.95 1.18
C ALA A 174 14.65 15.49 1.48
N GLU A 175 13.60 14.67 1.38
CA GLU A 175 12.25 15.04 1.83
C GLU A 175 12.18 15.09 3.36
N PHE A 176 12.84 14.17 4.05
CA PHE A 176 12.91 14.10 5.51
C PHE A 176 13.67 15.30 6.11
N SER A 177 14.81 15.66 5.54
CA SER A 177 15.60 16.82 5.99
C SER A 177 14.92 18.17 5.71
N GLY A 178 13.98 18.21 4.76
CA GLY A 178 13.33 19.43 4.31
C GLY A 178 14.04 20.14 3.16
N GLU A 179 15.11 19.56 2.63
CA GLU A 179 15.79 20.07 1.41
C GLU A 179 14.88 19.99 0.19
N LEU A 180 13.99 18.98 0.16
CA LEU A 180 13.02 18.75 -0.90
C LEU A 180 11.60 18.77 -0.31
N LEU A 181 10.73 19.64 -0.81
CA LEU A 181 9.33 19.70 -0.38
C LEU A 181 8.49 18.57 -1.01
N ALA A 182 8.69 18.32 -2.29
CA ALA A 182 8.04 17.26 -3.05
C ALA A 182 8.92 16.84 -4.24
N PRO A 183 8.81 15.60 -4.74
CA PRO A 183 9.45 15.20 -5.99
C PRO A 183 9.06 16.15 -7.12
N ALA A 184 9.99 16.43 -8.04
CA ALA A 184 9.82 17.42 -9.11
C ALA A 184 8.61 17.12 -10.03
N ASN A 185 8.27 15.84 -10.19
CA ASN A 185 7.13 15.38 -10.98
C ASN A 185 5.78 15.46 -10.23
N LEU A 186 5.78 15.81 -8.93
CA LEU A 186 4.58 15.86 -8.10
C LEU A 186 4.55 17.13 -7.20
N PRO A 187 4.85 18.34 -7.75
CA PRO A 187 4.96 19.56 -6.96
C PRO A 187 3.65 20.00 -6.31
N GLN A 188 2.51 19.69 -6.92
CA GLN A 188 1.17 20.05 -6.43
C GLN A 188 0.80 19.38 -5.10
N GLU A 189 1.53 18.39 -4.69
CA GLU A 189 1.32 17.67 -3.44
C GLU A 189 2.36 18.02 -2.36
N GLY A 190 3.05 19.13 -2.53
CA GLY A 190 3.97 19.66 -1.55
C GLY A 190 3.24 20.14 -0.29
N SER A 191 3.85 19.93 0.87
CA SER A 191 3.44 20.57 2.11
C SER A 191 3.88 22.04 2.13
N GLN A 192 3.32 22.81 3.06
CA GLN A 192 3.73 24.22 3.26
C GLN A 192 5.12 24.33 3.91
N ARG A 193 5.59 23.28 4.58
CA ARG A 193 6.89 23.24 5.27
C ARG A 193 7.71 22.05 4.82
N GLY A 194 9.04 22.22 4.83
CA GLY A 194 10.00 21.13 4.75
C GLY A 194 10.21 20.46 6.10
N GLY A 195 10.78 19.25 6.09
CA GLY A 195 11.13 18.51 7.31
C GLY A 195 10.28 17.28 7.56
N HIS A 196 10.13 16.89 8.83
CA HIS A 196 9.48 15.66 9.25
C HIS A 196 8.75 15.81 10.58
N ILE A 197 7.93 14.83 10.95
CA ILE A 197 7.25 14.78 12.25
C ILE A 197 8.30 14.58 13.35
N PRO A 198 8.32 15.41 14.40
CA PRO A 198 9.31 15.27 15.49
C PRO A 198 9.35 13.86 16.07
N GLY A 199 10.56 13.32 16.22
CA GLY A 199 10.79 11.97 16.74
C GLY A 199 10.66 10.85 15.70
N ALA A 200 10.38 11.15 14.44
CA ALA A 200 10.33 10.15 13.39
C ALA A 200 11.73 9.65 12.99
N ALA A 201 11.85 8.34 12.76
CA ALA A 201 12.99 7.73 12.10
C ALA A 201 12.78 7.75 10.58
N ASN A 202 13.82 8.11 9.83
CA ASN A 202 13.77 8.01 8.37
C ASN A 202 14.21 6.61 7.92
N ILE A 203 13.25 5.84 7.42
CA ILE A 203 13.49 4.52 6.83
C ILE A 203 12.83 4.52 5.45
N PRO A 204 13.57 4.90 4.39
CA PRO A 204 12.99 4.98 3.06
C PRO A 204 12.33 3.67 2.63
N TRP A 205 11.15 3.75 2.02
CA TRP A 205 10.39 2.56 1.57
C TRP A 205 11.23 1.63 0.69
N ALA A 206 12.12 2.18 -0.15
CA ALA A 206 13.00 1.43 -1.04
C ALA A 206 13.98 0.50 -0.30
N SER A 207 14.22 0.75 0.98
CA SER A 207 15.03 -0.15 1.82
C SER A 207 14.39 -1.53 2.01
N ALA A 208 13.10 -1.67 1.70
CA ALA A 208 12.34 -2.92 1.88
C ALA A 208 12.26 -3.79 0.62
N VAL A 209 12.77 -3.32 -0.51
CA VAL A 209 12.69 -4.05 -1.79
C VAL A 209 14.07 -4.30 -2.39
N ASN A 210 14.15 -5.33 -3.22
CA ASN A 210 15.31 -5.59 -4.06
C ASN A 210 15.26 -4.63 -5.27
N ALA A 211 16.35 -3.90 -5.50
CA ALA A 211 16.40 -2.91 -6.57
C ALA A 211 16.37 -3.54 -7.99
N GLU A 212 16.70 -4.82 -8.08
CA GLU A 212 16.80 -5.54 -9.35
C GLU A 212 15.43 -5.88 -9.95
N ASP A 213 14.46 -6.27 -9.10
CA ASP A 213 13.18 -6.81 -9.56
C ASP A 213 11.96 -6.31 -8.77
N GLY A 214 12.17 -5.40 -7.81
CA GLY A 214 11.09 -4.83 -6.99
C GLY A 214 10.45 -5.79 -5.99
N THR A 215 10.96 -7.01 -5.83
CA THR A 215 10.45 -7.95 -4.83
C THR A 215 10.79 -7.51 -3.43
N PHE A 216 9.98 -7.91 -2.45
CA PHE A 216 10.30 -7.68 -1.04
C PHE A 216 11.58 -8.41 -0.65
N LYS A 217 12.39 -7.79 0.17
CA LYS A 217 13.57 -8.41 0.80
C LYS A 217 13.16 -9.54 1.74
N SER A 218 14.13 -10.40 2.07
CA SER A 218 13.92 -11.47 3.04
C SER A 218 13.53 -10.94 4.42
N VAL A 219 12.88 -11.77 5.22
CA VAL A 219 12.45 -11.42 6.59
C VAL A 219 13.65 -11.01 7.45
N GLU A 220 14.80 -11.65 7.28
CA GLU A 220 16.04 -11.35 7.99
C GLU A 220 16.54 -9.95 7.64
N GLU A 221 16.62 -9.61 6.36
CA GLU A 221 17.02 -8.28 5.91
C GLU A 221 16.06 -7.20 6.37
N LEU A 222 14.75 -7.43 6.26
CA LEU A 222 13.73 -6.50 6.73
C LEU A 222 13.82 -6.25 8.25
N ARG A 223 14.03 -7.31 9.05
CA ARG A 223 14.26 -7.15 10.49
C ARG A 223 15.52 -6.34 10.79
N SER A 224 16.57 -6.50 9.99
CA SER A 224 17.79 -5.69 10.13
C SER A 224 17.52 -4.23 9.79
N VAL A 225 16.80 -3.95 8.70
CA VAL A 225 16.45 -2.59 8.25
C VAL A 225 15.67 -1.85 9.35
N TYR A 226 14.57 -2.43 9.82
CA TYR A 226 13.69 -1.77 10.78
C TYR A 226 14.24 -1.85 12.21
N GLY A 227 14.78 -2.99 12.62
CA GLY A 227 15.35 -3.19 13.96
C GLY A 227 16.57 -2.31 14.22
N GLY A 228 17.38 -2.04 13.20
CA GLY A 228 18.51 -1.10 13.30
C GLY A 228 18.11 0.33 13.64
N GLN A 229 16.84 0.68 13.48
CA GLN A 229 16.25 1.97 13.84
C GLN A 229 15.28 1.87 15.04
N GLY A 230 15.34 0.76 15.79
CA GLY A 230 14.51 0.54 16.98
C GLY A 230 13.06 0.13 16.67
N ILE A 231 12.73 -0.17 15.43
CA ILE A 231 11.37 -0.61 15.01
C ILE A 231 11.36 -2.15 15.01
N ASN A 232 10.98 -2.75 16.13
CA ASN A 232 11.04 -4.20 16.35
C ASN A 232 9.68 -4.89 16.54
N GLY A 233 8.57 -4.11 16.53
CA GLY A 233 7.21 -4.63 16.68
C GLY A 233 6.72 -4.79 18.13
N ASP A 234 7.54 -4.48 19.13
CA ASP A 234 7.14 -4.52 20.55
C ASP A 234 6.19 -3.36 20.89
N SER A 235 6.40 -2.23 20.24
CA SER A 235 5.61 -1.01 20.40
C SER A 235 4.71 -0.76 19.20
N GLU A 236 3.77 0.17 19.37
CA GLU A 236 2.98 0.68 18.25
C GLU A 236 3.88 1.42 17.25
N VAL A 237 3.59 1.25 15.96
CA VAL A 237 4.31 1.92 14.87
C VAL A 237 3.31 2.69 14.00
N ILE A 238 3.65 3.94 13.67
CA ILE A 238 2.92 4.74 12.70
C ILE A 238 3.85 4.97 11.50
N THR A 239 3.40 4.55 10.32
CA THR A 239 4.10 4.82 9.06
C THR A 239 3.46 6.00 8.36
N TYR A 240 4.28 6.89 7.80
CA TYR A 240 3.79 7.99 6.98
C TYR A 240 4.77 8.29 5.84
N CYS A 241 4.26 8.89 4.77
CA CYS A 241 5.08 9.38 3.67
C CYS A 241 4.71 10.81 3.31
N ARG A 242 4.30 11.05 2.08
CA ARG A 242 3.77 12.34 1.63
C ARG A 242 2.24 12.34 1.62
N ILE A 243 1.60 11.29 1.09
CA ILE A 243 0.15 11.17 0.88
C ILE A 243 -0.41 9.76 1.16
N GLY A 244 0.36 8.86 1.79
CA GLY A 244 -0.12 7.56 2.30
C GLY A 244 0.22 6.33 1.45
N GLU A 245 0.61 6.47 0.19
CA GLU A 245 0.87 5.35 -0.74
C GLU A 245 2.17 4.59 -0.41
N ARG A 246 3.29 5.31 -0.26
CA ARG A 246 4.58 4.70 0.10
C ARG A 246 4.56 4.16 1.53
N SER A 247 3.82 4.80 2.41
CA SER A 247 3.69 4.34 3.80
C SER A 247 2.78 3.13 3.94
N SER A 248 1.79 2.95 3.07
CA SER A 248 1.02 1.71 3.02
C SER A 248 1.86 0.51 2.57
N HIS A 249 2.87 0.73 1.72
CA HIS A 249 3.84 -0.29 1.37
C HIS A 249 4.65 -0.72 2.60
N THR A 250 5.16 0.21 3.39
CA THR A 250 5.85 -0.10 4.65
C THR A 250 4.90 -0.73 5.67
N TRP A 251 3.66 -0.26 5.78
CA TRP A 251 2.63 -0.89 6.61
C TRP A 251 2.42 -2.36 6.21
N PHE A 252 2.35 -2.67 4.91
CA PHE A 252 2.25 -4.04 4.41
C PHE A 252 3.46 -4.89 4.84
N VAL A 253 4.67 -4.37 4.68
CA VAL A 253 5.90 -5.05 5.09
C VAL A 253 5.89 -5.36 6.59
N LEU A 254 5.60 -4.37 7.42
CA LEU A 254 5.62 -4.54 8.87
C LEU A 254 4.53 -5.52 9.34
N THR A 255 3.32 -5.44 8.77
CA THR A 255 2.19 -6.26 9.22
C THR A 255 2.15 -7.64 8.56
N GLN A 256 2.30 -7.73 7.23
CA GLN A 256 2.08 -8.98 6.51
C GLN A 256 3.36 -9.82 6.41
N ILE A 257 4.52 -9.18 6.32
CA ILE A 257 5.81 -9.90 6.21
C ILE A 257 6.42 -10.13 7.59
N LEU A 258 6.54 -9.07 8.41
CA LEU A 258 7.18 -9.16 9.73
C LEU A 258 6.23 -9.56 10.86
N GLY A 259 4.90 -9.43 10.69
CA GLY A 259 3.89 -9.83 11.66
C GLY A 259 3.72 -8.86 12.83
N TYR A 260 4.06 -7.59 12.66
CA TYR A 260 3.85 -6.59 13.71
C TYR A 260 2.36 -6.28 13.86
N HIS A 261 1.83 -6.36 15.07
CA HIS A 261 0.38 -6.31 15.31
C HIS A 261 -0.19 -4.89 15.50
N LYS A 262 0.65 -3.92 15.85
CA LYS A 262 0.23 -2.56 16.18
C LYS A 262 0.85 -1.56 15.21
N VAL A 263 0.44 -1.64 13.94
CA VAL A 263 0.94 -0.72 12.90
C VAL A 263 -0.21 0.05 12.31
N ARG A 264 -0.08 1.37 12.26
CA ARG A 264 -1.04 2.27 11.62
C ARG A 264 -0.41 2.94 10.41
N ASN A 265 -1.16 3.08 9.34
CA ASN A 265 -0.81 3.97 8.24
C ASN A 265 -1.44 5.35 8.48
N TYR A 266 -0.64 6.40 8.46
CA TYR A 266 -1.11 7.79 8.46
C TYR A 266 -1.17 8.26 7.01
N ASP A 267 -2.34 8.17 6.41
CA ASP A 267 -2.56 8.48 4.99
C ASP A 267 -2.55 10.00 4.70
N GLY A 268 -2.95 10.86 5.63
CA GLY A 268 -2.77 12.31 5.52
C GLY A 268 -1.30 12.73 5.40
N SER A 269 -0.44 11.97 6.06
CA SER A 269 1.01 12.04 5.90
C SER A 269 1.62 13.45 6.07
N TRP A 270 2.78 13.69 5.43
CA TRP A 270 3.46 14.98 5.55
C TRP A 270 2.70 16.12 4.86
N THR A 271 1.96 15.85 3.79
CA THR A 271 1.15 16.88 3.12
C THR A 271 0.13 17.49 4.09
N GLU A 272 -0.48 16.67 4.94
CA GLU A 272 -1.41 17.16 5.96
C GLU A 272 -0.66 17.75 7.17
N TYR A 273 0.28 17.00 7.77
CA TYR A 273 1.00 17.44 8.98
C TYR A 273 1.87 18.68 8.75
N GLY A 274 2.61 18.74 7.65
CA GLY A 274 3.48 19.87 7.30
C GLY A 274 2.75 21.11 6.80
N SER A 275 1.41 21.08 6.77
CA SER A 275 0.57 22.22 6.33
C SER A 275 -0.25 22.86 7.47
N ILE A 276 -0.02 22.44 8.71
CA ILE A 276 -0.65 22.99 9.91
C ILE A 276 0.27 23.90 10.70
#